data_ef486faab637e9ddb11d297def1a3024
#
_entry.id   ef486faab637e9ddb11d297def1a3024
#
_cell.length_a   1.000
_cell.length_b   1.000
_cell.length_c   1.000
_cell.angle_alpha   90.00
_cell.angle_beta   90.00
_cell.angle_gamma   90.00
#
_symmetry.space_group_name_H-M   'P 1'
#
loop_
_entity.id
_entity.type
_entity.pdbx_description
1 polymer ?
#
loop_
_entity_poly.entity_id
_entity_poly.type
_entity_poly.pdbx_seq_one_letter_code
_entity_poly.pdbx_strand_id
1 'polypeptide(L)'
;MKRYLPAVVFLLLAALVWRLWPAPRRHHMPAEQGAKPRVVVSGYVPYTLVKQLAADRADVSMLLPANAEPHSFEPTPGALIKVREADLFVYVSDRIEPWAKDIASGAGENTQVLQAAQYAAASDDPHVWMDFNNVKQIAKAVSAALAEKDPAHKDAYAAHLKAFDEEMTALDEAYKKGLADCQSREVVHVGHLAFKNLTKNYDLSLSALAGSSHDGEHSVRKLAELVKFIKNNHVRVIFTEETLSPRLSAAVAGETGAQVLPLYTVEHVSKQDFDQGVTYGELMRRNLESLQRGLGCQA
;
A
#
# COMPACT_ATOMS: atom_id res chain seq x y z
N MET A 1 12.83 64.54 35.00
CA MET A 1 11.90 63.65 34.27
C MET A 1 11.68 63.95 32.77
N LYS A 2 12.59 64.63 32.06
CA LYS A 2 12.39 65.04 30.64
C LYS A 2 13.37 64.37 29.65
N ARG A 3 14.18 63.36 30.04
CA ARG A 3 15.26 62.81 29.20
C ARG A 3 14.91 61.49 28.50
N TYR A 4 13.78 60.85 28.81
CA TYR A 4 13.42 59.54 28.25
C TYR A 4 12.27 59.59 27.21
N LEU A 5 11.65 60.77 27.03
CA LEU A 5 10.52 60.94 26.11
C LEU A 5 10.86 60.64 24.64
N PRO A 6 12.04 61.01 24.07
CA PRO A 6 12.36 60.73 22.68
C PRO A 6 12.64 59.25 22.41
N ALA A 7 13.20 58.50 23.40
CA ALA A 7 13.48 57.09 23.25
C ALA A 7 12.21 56.22 23.20
N VAL A 8 11.20 56.56 24.02
CA VAL A 8 9.92 55.85 24.05
C VAL A 8 9.12 56.11 22.76
N VAL A 9 9.13 57.34 22.22
CA VAL A 9 8.47 57.67 20.95
C VAL A 9 9.13 56.95 19.78
N PHE A 10 10.47 56.80 19.80
CA PHE A 10 11.19 56.06 18.74
C PHE A 10 10.89 54.56 18.77
N LEU A 11 10.77 53.95 19.95
CA LEU A 11 10.41 52.55 20.11
C LEU A 11 8.95 52.27 19.68
N LEU A 12 8.02 53.17 19.96
CA LEU A 12 6.62 53.06 19.53
C LEU A 12 6.45 53.20 18.00
N LEU A 13 7.21 54.12 17.39
CA LEU A 13 7.23 54.28 15.95
C LEU A 13 7.88 53.08 15.23
N ALA A 14 8.94 52.51 15.76
CA ALA A 14 9.58 51.29 15.25
C ALA A 14 8.64 50.07 15.33
N ALA A 15 7.90 49.93 16.45
CA ALA A 15 6.89 48.87 16.59
C ALA A 15 5.70 49.03 15.64
N LEU A 16 5.30 50.30 15.36
CA LEU A 16 4.24 50.59 14.39
C LEU A 16 4.68 50.27 12.94
N VAL A 17 5.90 50.62 12.57
CA VAL A 17 6.49 50.29 11.26
C VAL A 17 6.64 48.80 11.10
N TRP A 18 7.01 48.05 12.13
CA TRP A 18 7.12 46.59 12.07
C TRP A 18 5.76 45.89 11.95
N ARG A 19 4.68 46.46 12.54
CA ARG A 19 3.31 45.97 12.36
C ARG A 19 2.72 46.30 10.99
N LEU A 20 3.19 47.35 10.34
CA LEU A 20 2.77 47.77 9.01
C LEU A 20 3.66 47.22 7.90
N TRP A 21 4.78 46.52 8.28
CA TRP A 21 5.61 45.87 7.28
C TRP A 21 4.84 44.70 6.71
N PRO A 22 4.48 44.70 5.40
CA PRO A 22 3.80 43.57 4.80
C PRO A 22 4.71 42.33 4.95
N ALA A 23 4.19 41.31 5.60
CA ALA A 23 4.90 40.05 5.66
C ALA A 23 5.35 39.69 4.24
N PRO A 24 6.59 39.20 4.04
CA PRO A 24 7.05 38.84 2.70
C PRO A 24 6.01 37.87 2.12
N ARG A 25 5.26 38.33 1.13
CA ARG A 25 4.41 37.46 0.33
C ARG A 25 5.36 36.42 -0.21
N ARG A 26 5.29 35.18 0.29
CA ARG A 26 5.92 34.06 -0.35
C ARG A 26 5.35 34.07 -1.77
N HIS A 27 6.16 34.51 -2.71
CA HIS A 27 5.83 34.39 -4.11
C HIS A 27 5.59 32.91 -4.34
N HIS A 28 4.34 32.55 -4.53
CA HIS A 28 3.97 31.29 -5.13
C HIS A 28 4.58 31.37 -6.53
N MET A 29 5.73 30.74 -6.72
CA MET A 29 6.23 30.53 -8.08
C MET A 29 5.17 29.67 -8.74
N PRO A 30 4.60 30.10 -9.87
CA PRO A 30 3.74 29.22 -10.65
C PRO A 30 4.54 27.93 -10.88
N ALA A 31 3.92 26.77 -10.68
CA ALA A 31 4.53 25.51 -11.06
C ALA A 31 5.09 25.69 -12.47
N GLU A 32 6.38 25.44 -12.65
CA GLU A 32 7.02 25.49 -13.98
C GLU A 32 6.13 24.66 -14.92
N GLN A 33 5.56 25.29 -15.95
CA GLN A 33 4.74 24.60 -16.92
C GLN A 33 5.58 23.46 -17.52
N GLY A 34 5.30 22.21 -17.12
CA GLY A 34 6.03 21.02 -17.55
C GLY A 34 6.79 20.27 -16.43
N ALA A 35 6.81 20.77 -15.19
CA ALA A 35 7.35 20.00 -14.06
C ALA A 35 6.41 18.82 -13.75
N LYS A 36 6.98 17.64 -13.61
CA LYS A 36 6.22 16.45 -13.23
C LYS A 36 5.66 16.60 -11.81
N PRO A 37 4.41 16.17 -11.52
CA PRO A 37 3.89 16.18 -10.16
C PRO A 37 4.75 15.30 -9.25
N ARG A 38 5.04 15.81 -8.07
CA ARG A 38 5.75 15.07 -7.01
C ARG A 38 4.75 14.26 -6.22
N VAL A 39 4.81 12.94 -6.38
CA VAL A 39 3.91 12.01 -5.70
C VAL A 39 4.69 11.24 -4.64
N VAL A 40 4.24 11.36 -3.40
CA VAL A 40 4.75 10.55 -2.29
C VAL A 40 3.73 9.47 -1.99
N VAL A 41 4.20 8.23 -1.82
CA VAL A 41 3.35 7.09 -1.47
C VAL A 41 3.85 6.45 -0.18
N SER A 42 2.94 5.89 0.61
CA SER A 42 3.29 5.27 1.89
C SER A 42 4.15 4.02 1.70
N GLY A 43 3.68 3.06 0.94
CA GLY A 43 4.28 1.74 0.75
C GLY A 43 4.12 1.19 -0.66
N TYR A 44 4.37 -0.11 -0.82
CA TYR A 44 4.45 -0.74 -2.14
C TYR A 44 3.09 -0.82 -2.86
N VAL A 45 1.98 -1.07 -2.15
CA VAL A 45 0.65 -1.10 -2.77
C VAL A 45 0.35 0.19 -3.54
N PRO A 46 0.34 1.38 -2.90
CA PRO A 46 0.10 2.62 -3.64
C PRO A 46 1.25 2.93 -4.62
N TYR A 47 2.50 2.50 -4.35
CA TYR A 47 3.62 2.70 -5.27
C TYR A 47 3.39 2.05 -6.62
N THR A 48 3.07 0.75 -6.64
CA THR A 48 2.89 0.00 -7.89
C THR A 48 1.71 0.54 -8.70
N LEU A 49 0.60 0.94 -8.04
CA LEU A 49 -0.55 1.55 -8.70
C LEU A 49 -0.23 2.91 -9.32
N VAL A 50 0.38 3.81 -8.53
CA VAL A 50 0.77 5.14 -9.03
C VAL A 50 1.77 5.01 -10.18
N LYS A 51 2.77 4.13 -10.08
CA LYS A 51 3.77 3.92 -11.14
C LYS A 51 3.15 3.41 -12.44
N GLN A 52 2.20 2.48 -12.37
CA GLN A 52 1.51 1.99 -13.57
C GLN A 52 0.64 3.06 -14.22
N LEU A 53 -0.04 3.89 -13.41
CA LEU A 53 -0.93 4.94 -13.92
C LEU A 53 -0.18 6.18 -14.40
N ALA A 54 0.89 6.58 -13.72
CA ALA A 54 1.68 7.74 -14.07
C ALA A 54 2.75 7.44 -15.14
N ALA A 55 3.24 6.21 -15.21
CA ALA A 55 4.43 5.82 -15.97
C ALA A 55 5.64 6.72 -15.64
N ASP A 56 6.11 7.51 -16.59
CA ASP A 56 7.21 8.47 -16.46
C ASP A 56 6.75 9.91 -16.20
N ARG A 57 5.43 10.16 -16.06
CA ARG A 57 4.85 11.51 -15.97
C ARG A 57 4.77 12.08 -14.56
N ALA A 58 5.13 11.32 -13.53
CA ALA A 58 5.22 11.78 -12.15
C ALA A 58 6.53 11.34 -11.51
N ASP A 59 7.04 12.17 -10.59
CA ASP A 59 8.15 11.81 -9.72
C ASP A 59 7.59 11.10 -8.49
N VAL A 60 7.66 9.76 -8.49
CA VAL A 60 7.08 8.93 -7.44
C VAL A 60 8.15 8.50 -6.46
N SER A 61 7.95 8.80 -5.19
CA SER A 61 8.81 8.36 -4.10
C SER A 61 8.02 7.62 -3.03
N MET A 62 8.58 6.53 -2.51
CA MET A 62 7.98 5.70 -1.48
C MET A 62 8.62 6.00 -0.11
N LEU A 63 7.82 6.06 0.96
CA LEU A 63 8.30 6.30 2.32
C LEU A 63 8.81 5.02 2.98
N LEU A 64 8.04 3.95 2.87
CA LEU A 64 8.39 2.64 3.41
C LEU A 64 9.45 1.98 2.53
N PRO A 65 10.57 1.48 3.07
CA PRO A 65 11.50 0.64 2.31
C PRO A 65 10.79 -0.61 1.74
N ALA A 66 11.20 -1.08 0.56
CA ALA A 66 10.52 -2.14 -0.19
C ALA A 66 10.21 -3.42 0.61
N ASN A 67 11.11 -3.81 1.52
CA ASN A 67 11.00 -5.02 2.34
C ASN A 67 10.65 -4.74 3.82
N ALA A 68 10.15 -3.53 4.14
CA ALA A 68 9.77 -3.17 5.51
C ALA A 68 8.30 -3.49 5.79
N GLU A 69 8.00 -3.73 7.05
CA GLU A 69 6.66 -4.03 7.57
C GLU A 69 5.81 -2.76 7.67
N PRO A 70 4.68 -2.64 6.95
CA PRO A 70 3.88 -1.42 6.94
C PRO A 70 3.13 -1.16 8.25
N HIS A 71 2.73 -2.19 8.98
CA HIS A 71 1.90 -2.04 10.18
C HIS A 71 2.64 -1.41 11.37
N SER A 72 3.96 -1.64 11.47
CA SER A 72 4.80 -1.22 12.58
C SER A 72 5.92 -0.24 12.19
N PHE A 73 5.86 0.30 10.98
CA PHE A 73 6.87 1.25 10.52
C PHE A 73 6.82 2.57 11.30
N GLU A 74 8.00 3.07 11.65
CA GLU A 74 8.17 4.38 12.29
C GLU A 74 8.78 5.37 11.27
N PRO A 75 8.00 6.35 10.77
CA PRO A 75 8.49 7.30 9.79
C PRO A 75 9.50 8.29 10.41
N THR A 76 10.49 8.66 9.62
CA THR A 76 11.46 9.69 10.03
C THR A 76 10.85 11.10 9.88
N PRO A 77 11.40 12.13 10.59
CA PRO A 77 11.00 13.52 10.34
C PRO A 77 11.13 13.96 8.88
N GLY A 78 12.09 13.38 8.14
CA GLY A 78 12.27 13.60 6.70
C GLY A 78 11.09 13.10 5.86
N ALA A 79 10.35 12.08 6.30
CA ALA A 79 9.14 11.62 5.64
C ALA A 79 8.05 12.70 5.65
N LEU A 80 7.84 13.37 6.79
CA LEU A 80 6.89 14.47 6.90
C LEU A 80 7.27 15.64 5.97
N ILE A 81 8.56 15.99 5.89
CA ILE A 81 9.03 17.05 4.98
C ILE A 81 8.71 16.69 3.55
N LYS A 82 9.00 15.45 3.11
CA LYS A 82 8.68 14.99 1.75
C LYS A 82 7.19 15.12 1.43
N VAL A 83 6.31 14.69 2.36
CA VAL A 83 4.87 14.77 2.16
C VAL A 83 4.38 16.23 2.13
N ARG A 84 4.93 17.11 2.98
CA ARG A 84 4.59 18.54 2.95
C ARG A 84 4.95 19.25 1.65
N GLU A 85 5.95 18.75 0.94
CA GLU A 85 6.41 19.31 -0.33
C GLU A 85 5.82 18.60 -1.55
N ALA A 86 5.08 17.51 -1.35
CA ALA A 86 4.46 16.75 -2.41
C ALA A 86 3.22 17.46 -2.98
N ASP A 87 2.88 17.14 -4.23
CA ASP A 87 1.62 17.55 -4.85
C ASP A 87 0.50 16.56 -4.52
N LEU A 88 0.86 15.27 -4.33
CA LEU A 88 -0.06 14.20 -3.96
C LEU A 88 0.61 13.25 -2.97
N PHE A 89 -0.10 12.90 -1.89
CA PHE A 89 0.27 11.82 -0.98
C PHE A 89 -0.77 10.71 -1.03
N VAL A 90 -0.35 9.47 -1.32
CA VAL A 90 -1.24 8.30 -1.38
C VAL A 90 -0.81 7.28 -0.33
N TYR A 91 -1.74 6.86 0.52
CA TYR A 91 -1.54 5.80 1.48
C TYR A 91 -2.76 4.85 1.50
N VAL A 92 -2.59 3.64 2.06
CA VAL A 92 -3.65 2.64 2.03
C VAL A 92 -4.77 2.99 3.00
N SER A 93 -4.49 2.93 4.29
CA SER A 93 -5.49 3.23 5.34
C SER A 93 -4.85 3.37 6.72
N ASP A 94 -5.58 4.01 7.65
CA ASP A 94 -5.21 4.10 9.06
C ASP A 94 -5.10 2.73 9.75
N ARG A 95 -5.74 1.69 9.21
CA ARG A 95 -5.72 0.33 9.75
C ARG A 95 -4.48 -0.46 9.32
N ILE A 96 -3.97 -0.19 8.12
CA ILE A 96 -2.75 -0.82 7.59
C ILE A 96 -1.52 -0.02 8.02
N GLU A 97 -1.60 1.31 7.95
CA GLU A 97 -0.50 2.24 8.14
C GLU A 97 -0.90 3.30 9.18
N PRO A 98 -0.99 2.94 10.49
CA PRO A 98 -1.42 3.90 11.53
C PRO A 98 -0.55 5.18 11.54
N TRP A 99 0.74 5.03 11.26
CA TRP A 99 1.71 6.12 11.15
C TRP A 99 1.43 7.06 9.97
N ALA A 100 0.84 6.58 8.88
CA ALA A 100 0.56 7.38 7.69
C ALA A 100 -0.54 8.42 7.94
N LYS A 101 -1.46 8.17 8.88
CA LYS A 101 -2.46 9.13 9.32
C LYS A 101 -1.82 10.39 9.91
N ASP A 102 -0.80 10.23 10.78
CA ASP A 102 -0.12 11.35 11.39
C ASP A 102 0.68 12.15 10.35
N ILE A 103 1.34 11.46 9.43
CA ILE A 103 2.00 12.07 8.27
C ILE A 103 1.00 12.83 7.40
N ALA A 104 -0.16 12.25 7.10
CA ALA A 104 -1.22 12.86 6.31
C ALA A 104 -1.78 14.14 6.97
N SER A 105 -1.94 14.13 8.30
CA SER A 105 -2.40 15.30 9.06
C SER A 105 -1.40 16.47 9.04
N GLY A 106 -0.12 16.18 8.83
CA GLY A 106 0.95 17.17 8.68
C GLY A 106 1.28 17.54 7.24
N ALA A 107 0.48 17.11 6.26
CA ALA A 107 0.67 17.44 4.85
C ALA A 107 0.63 18.96 4.58
N GLY A 108 1.25 19.40 3.49
CA GLY A 108 1.25 20.80 3.08
C GLY A 108 -0.13 21.26 2.62
N GLU A 109 -0.40 22.57 2.67
CA GLU A 109 -1.69 23.15 2.21
C GLU A 109 -2.03 22.81 0.76
N ASN A 110 -1.01 22.58 -0.09
CA ASN A 110 -1.17 22.23 -1.50
C ASN A 110 -1.08 20.72 -1.77
N THR A 111 -0.76 19.91 -0.76
CA THR A 111 -0.66 18.47 -0.88
C THR A 111 -2.05 17.84 -0.82
N GLN A 112 -2.48 17.25 -1.91
CA GLN A 112 -3.67 16.42 -1.91
C GLN A 112 -3.36 15.09 -1.21
N VAL A 113 -4.21 14.71 -0.25
CA VAL A 113 -4.08 13.42 0.45
C VAL A 113 -5.15 12.46 -0.06
N LEU A 114 -4.74 11.27 -0.48
CA LEU A 114 -5.62 10.20 -0.94
C LEU A 114 -5.42 8.96 -0.06
N GLN A 115 -6.45 8.61 0.70
CA GLN A 115 -6.54 7.35 1.43
C GLN A 115 -7.22 6.32 0.53
N ALA A 116 -6.46 5.34 0.04
CA ALA A 116 -6.91 4.39 -0.98
C ALA A 116 -8.14 3.57 -0.54
N ALA A 117 -8.18 3.12 0.72
CA ALA A 117 -9.28 2.30 1.23
C ALA A 117 -10.65 3.01 1.24
N GLN A 118 -10.70 4.36 1.15
CA GLN A 118 -11.96 5.09 1.04
C GLN A 118 -12.70 4.84 -0.27
N TYR A 119 -12.00 4.37 -1.28
CA TYR A 119 -12.54 4.05 -2.62
C TYR A 119 -12.86 2.57 -2.80
N ALA A 120 -12.53 1.74 -1.81
CA ALA A 120 -12.85 0.32 -1.79
C ALA A 120 -14.25 0.06 -1.19
N ALA A 121 -14.82 -1.08 -1.52
CA ALA A 121 -16.02 -1.56 -0.85
C ALA A 121 -15.74 -1.78 0.65
N ALA A 122 -16.75 -1.53 1.49
CA ALA A 122 -16.63 -1.75 2.92
C ALA A 122 -16.30 -3.22 3.24
N SER A 123 -15.24 -3.42 4.03
CA SER A 123 -14.77 -4.73 4.46
C SER A 123 -14.30 -4.69 5.92
N ASP A 124 -14.47 -5.79 6.64
CA ASP A 124 -13.87 -6.01 7.95
C ASP A 124 -12.36 -6.31 7.83
N ASP A 125 -11.90 -6.73 6.65
CA ASP A 125 -10.49 -6.93 6.33
C ASP A 125 -9.87 -5.66 5.73
N PRO A 126 -8.78 -5.12 6.30
CA PRO A 126 -8.14 -3.91 5.81
C PRO A 126 -7.35 -4.09 4.50
N HIS A 127 -7.06 -5.35 4.09
CA HIS A 127 -6.29 -5.67 2.89
C HIS A 127 -7.17 -5.56 1.63
N VAL A 128 -7.67 -4.34 1.41
CA VAL A 128 -8.67 -4.06 0.35
C VAL A 128 -8.15 -4.28 -1.06
N TRP A 129 -6.84 -4.23 -1.27
CA TRP A 129 -6.21 -4.47 -2.58
C TRP A 129 -6.19 -5.95 -2.98
N MET A 130 -6.58 -6.86 -2.09
CA MET A 130 -6.77 -8.27 -2.40
C MET A 130 -8.09 -8.57 -3.11
N ASP A 131 -8.80 -7.54 -3.55
CA ASP A 131 -10.01 -7.60 -4.38
C ASP A 131 -9.79 -6.74 -5.64
N PHE A 132 -9.86 -7.36 -6.82
CA PHE A 132 -9.63 -6.67 -8.09
C PHE A 132 -10.62 -5.53 -8.36
N ASN A 133 -11.88 -5.64 -7.90
CA ASN A 133 -12.84 -4.54 -8.05
C ASN A 133 -12.45 -3.34 -7.20
N ASN A 134 -11.99 -3.58 -5.97
CA ASN A 134 -11.48 -2.52 -5.11
C ASN A 134 -10.26 -1.84 -5.74
N VAL A 135 -9.31 -2.62 -6.26
CA VAL A 135 -8.10 -2.08 -6.91
C VAL A 135 -8.45 -1.20 -8.10
N LYS A 136 -9.44 -1.59 -8.92
CA LYS A 136 -9.94 -0.77 -10.03
C LYS A 136 -10.52 0.58 -9.54
N GLN A 137 -11.28 0.58 -8.44
CA GLN A 137 -11.83 1.84 -7.89
C GLN A 137 -10.72 2.73 -7.31
N ILE A 138 -9.74 2.13 -6.62
CA ILE A 138 -8.56 2.85 -6.12
C ILE A 138 -7.77 3.45 -7.28
N ALA A 139 -7.49 2.67 -8.32
CA ALA A 139 -6.78 3.13 -9.52
C ALA A 139 -7.50 4.30 -10.21
N LYS A 140 -8.83 4.25 -10.28
CA LYS A 140 -9.65 5.35 -10.81
C LYS A 140 -9.47 6.62 -10.00
N ALA A 141 -9.46 6.54 -8.66
CA ALA A 141 -9.26 7.69 -7.79
C ALA A 141 -7.84 8.26 -7.93
N VAL A 142 -6.82 7.40 -8.00
CA VAL A 142 -5.42 7.80 -8.22
C VAL A 142 -5.26 8.49 -9.59
N SER A 143 -5.83 7.93 -10.66
CA SER A 143 -5.80 8.53 -12.01
C SER A 143 -6.46 9.91 -12.04
N ALA A 144 -7.58 10.08 -11.35
CA ALA A 144 -8.25 11.38 -11.23
C ALA A 144 -7.38 12.40 -10.49
N ALA A 145 -6.75 12.01 -9.39
CA ALA A 145 -5.84 12.87 -8.63
C ALA A 145 -4.61 13.28 -9.46
N LEU A 146 -4.02 12.35 -10.23
CA LEU A 146 -2.92 12.64 -11.14
C LEU A 146 -3.35 13.65 -12.21
N ALA A 147 -4.52 13.46 -12.82
CA ALA A 147 -5.06 14.36 -13.85
C ALA A 147 -5.38 15.77 -13.30
N GLU A 148 -5.75 15.88 -12.02
CA GLU A 148 -5.94 17.16 -11.34
C GLU A 148 -4.61 17.91 -11.15
N LYS A 149 -3.53 17.18 -10.78
CA LYS A 149 -2.20 17.77 -10.57
C LYS A 149 -1.46 18.05 -11.87
N ASP A 150 -1.77 17.32 -12.94
CA ASP A 150 -1.16 17.45 -14.25
C ASP A 150 -2.22 17.37 -15.37
N PRO A 151 -3.03 18.43 -15.54
CA PRO A 151 -4.11 18.46 -16.53
C PRO A 151 -3.63 18.31 -17.98
N ALA A 152 -2.37 18.66 -18.25
CA ALA A 152 -1.80 18.57 -19.60
C ALA A 152 -1.70 17.10 -20.08
N HIS A 153 -1.60 16.14 -19.16
CA HIS A 153 -1.48 14.73 -19.47
C HIS A 153 -2.68 13.86 -19.05
N LYS A 154 -3.83 14.48 -18.79
CA LYS A 154 -5.07 13.78 -18.35
C LYS A 154 -5.45 12.61 -19.26
N ASP A 155 -5.29 12.78 -20.58
CA ASP A 155 -5.66 11.73 -21.54
C ASP A 155 -4.69 10.53 -21.48
N ALA A 156 -3.43 10.76 -21.15
CA ALA A 156 -2.48 9.68 -20.90
C ALA A 156 -2.82 8.89 -19.64
N TYR A 157 -3.17 9.57 -18.53
CA TYR A 157 -3.63 8.90 -17.30
C TYR A 157 -4.91 8.10 -17.53
N ALA A 158 -5.85 8.63 -18.32
CA ALA A 158 -7.07 7.91 -18.69
C ALA A 158 -6.76 6.65 -19.54
N ALA A 159 -5.81 6.73 -20.48
CA ALA A 159 -5.40 5.59 -21.29
C ALA A 159 -4.71 4.51 -20.43
N HIS A 160 -3.83 4.90 -19.50
CA HIS A 160 -3.19 3.96 -18.57
C HIS A 160 -4.20 3.31 -17.63
N LEU A 161 -5.17 4.09 -17.11
CA LEU A 161 -6.25 3.56 -16.29
C LEU A 161 -7.07 2.51 -17.04
N LYS A 162 -7.39 2.76 -18.32
CA LYS A 162 -8.12 1.79 -19.15
C LYS A 162 -7.34 0.50 -19.30
N ALA A 163 -6.05 0.57 -19.63
CA ALA A 163 -5.20 -0.61 -19.76
C ALA A 163 -5.09 -1.38 -18.43
N PHE A 164 -4.96 -0.67 -17.31
CA PHE A 164 -4.96 -1.26 -15.97
C PHE A 164 -6.29 -1.96 -15.65
N ASP A 165 -7.42 -1.34 -15.96
CA ASP A 165 -8.75 -1.91 -15.73
C ASP A 165 -8.98 -3.20 -16.55
N GLU A 166 -8.52 -3.21 -17.80
CA GLU A 166 -8.54 -4.39 -18.68
C GLU A 166 -7.65 -5.51 -18.10
N GLU A 167 -6.46 -5.19 -17.61
CA GLU A 167 -5.57 -6.15 -16.94
C GLU A 167 -6.21 -6.77 -15.69
N MET A 168 -6.79 -5.93 -14.82
CA MET A 168 -7.43 -6.40 -13.58
C MET A 168 -8.67 -7.25 -13.87
N THR A 169 -9.42 -6.91 -14.91
CA THR A 169 -10.57 -7.70 -15.35
C THR A 169 -10.13 -9.08 -15.88
N ALA A 170 -9.08 -9.12 -16.69
CA ALA A 170 -8.53 -10.37 -17.19
C ALA A 170 -7.97 -11.27 -16.06
N LEU A 171 -7.34 -10.65 -15.05
CA LEU A 171 -6.88 -11.38 -13.87
C LEU A 171 -8.03 -11.96 -13.06
N ASP A 172 -9.08 -11.19 -12.79
CA ASP A 172 -10.27 -11.67 -12.07
C ASP A 172 -10.90 -12.87 -12.78
N GLU A 173 -11.04 -12.83 -14.11
CA GLU A 173 -11.52 -13.94 -14.91
C GLU A 173 -10.59 -15.15 -14.87
N ALA A 174 -9.26 -14.91 -14.91
CA ALA A 174 -8.27 -15.97 -14.77
C ALA A 174 -8.35 -16.68 -13.41
N TYR A 175 -8.54 -15.91 -12.33
CA TYR A 175 -8.76 -16.47 -11.00
C TYR A 175 -10.06 -17.28 -10.91
N LYS A 176 -11.18 -16.74 -11.41
CA LYS A 176 -12.47 -17.47 -11.46
C LYS A 176 -12.33 -18.80 -12.20
N LYS A 177 -11.74 -18.77 -13.39
CA LYS A 177 -11.54 -19.98 -14.20
C LYS A 177 -10.52 -20.91 -13.56
N GLY A 178 -9.37 -20.38 -13.17
CA GLY A 178 -8.23 -21.17 -12.68
C GLY A 178 -8.46 -21.82 -11.33
N LEU A 179 -9.40 -21.31 -10.52
CA LEU A 179 -9.74 -21.82 -9.19
C LEU A 179 -11.13 -22.52 -9.16
N ALA A 180 -11.80 -22.68 -10.30
CA ALA A 180 -13.14 -23.27 -10.33
C ALA A 180 -13.15 -24.75 -9.94
N ASP A 181 -12.17 -25.52 -10.46
CA ASP A 181 -12.09 -26.97 -10.26
C ASP A 181 -10.76 -27.34 -9.59
N CYS A 182 -10.75 -27.27 -8.25
CA CYS A 182 -9.60 -27.60 -7.42
C CYS A 182 -9.93 -28.77 -6.50
N GLN A 183 -8.93 -29.64 -6.23
CA GLN A 183 -9.06 -30.76 -5.29
C GLN A 183 -9.27 -30.32 -3.84
N SER A 184 -8.75 -29.15 -3.49
CA SER A 184 -8.94 -28.51 -2.18
C SER A 184 -9.42 -27.08 -2.33
N ARG A 185 -10.25 -26.63 -1.37
CA ARG A 185 -10.67 -25.24 -1.25
C ARG A 185 -10.01 -24.56 -0.03
N GLU A 186 -9.12 -25.26 0.67
CA GLU A 186 -8.51 -24.78 1.92
C GLU A 186 -7.14 -24.16 1.65
N VAL A 187 -7.02 -22.86 1.90
CA VAL A 187 -5.78 -22.10 1.87
C VAL A 187 -5.23 -22.02 3.28
N VAL A 188 -4.13 -22.71 3.56
CA VAL A 188 -3.46 -22.66 4.86
C VAL A 188 -2.24 -21.75 4.74
N HIS A 189 -2.30 -20.59 5.39
CA HIS A 189 -1.27 -19.56 5.30
C HIS A 189 -0.45 -19.46 6.59
N VAL A 190 0.85 -19.66 6.47
CA VAL A 190 1.82 -19.48 7.57
C VAL A 190 2.30 -18.03 7.51
N GLY A 191 1.49 -17.13 8.05
CA GLY A 191 1.68 -15.68 8.06
C GLY A 191 0.45 -15.00 8.64
N HIS A 192 0.26 -13.71 8.37
CA HIS A 192 -0.89 -12.96 8.83
C HIS A 192 -2.11 -13.10 7.89
N LEU A 193 -3.29 -12.67 8.37
CA LEU A 193 -4.57 -12.87 7.69
C LEU A 193 -4.79 -11.80 6.59
N ALA A 194 -3.93 -11.78 5.55
CA ALA A 194 -4.00 -10.77 4.48
C ALA A 194 -4.93 -11.17 3.30
N PHE A 195 -5.28 -12.44 3.16
CA PHE A 195 -5.94 -12.96 1.95
C PHE A 195 -7.45 -13.15 2.07
N LYS A 196 -8.10 -12.59 3.11
CA LYS A 196 -9.53 -12.81 3.37
C LYS A 196 -10.41 -12.28 2.24
N ASN A 197 -10.10 -11.09 1.71
CA ASN A 197 -10.83 -10.52 0.57
C ASN A 197 -10.65 -11.39 -0.70
N LEU A 198 -9.41 -11.86 -0.96
CA LEU A 198 -9.12 -12.73 -2.10
C LEU A 198 -9.87 -14.05 -1.99
N THR A 199 -9.71 -14.78 -0.89
CA THR A 199 -10.28 -16.12 -0.71
C THR A 199 -11.80 -16.09 -0.76
N LYS A 200 -12.43 -15.06 -0.18
CA LYS A 200 -13.89 -14.87 -0.22
C LYS A 200 -14.42 -14.74 -1.63
N ASN A 201 -13.71 -14.03 -2.51
CA ASN A 201 -14.18 -13.78 -3.89
C ASN A 201 -14.18 -15.03 -4.78
N TYR A 202 -13.41 -16.06 -4.38
CA TYR A 202 -13.28 -17.30 -5.15
C TYR A 202 -13.69 -18.54 -4.36
N ASP A 203 -14.54 -18.40 -3.36
CA ASP A 203 -15.09 -19.48 -2.52
C ASP A 203 -14.01 -20.39 -1.90
N LEU A 204 -12.90 -19.81 -1.48
CA LEU A 204 -11.83 -20.49 -0.77
C LEU A 204 -11.96 -20.25 0.73
N SER A 205 -11.64 -21.26 1.53
CA SER A 205 -11.49 -21.14 2.99
C SER A 205 -10.06 -20.72 3.33
N LEU A 206 -9.90 -19.87 4.35
CA LEU A 206 -8.59 -19.37 4.77
C LEU A 206 -8.33 -19.68 6.24
N SER A 207 -7.24 -20.40 6.50
CA SER A 207 -6.67 -20.61 7.83
C SER A 207 -5.30 -19.93 7.89
N ALA A 208 -5.08 -18.99 8.83
CA ALA A 208 -3.82 -18.27 8.97
C ALA A 208 -3.27 -18.37 10.38
N LEU A 209 -1.93 -18.25 10.52
CA LEU A 209 -1.24 -18.36 11.79
C LEU A 209 -1.47 -17.14 12.68
N ALA A 210 -1.45 -15.93 12.11
CA ALA A 210 -1.63 -14.67 12.83
C ALA A 210 -2.94 -13.97 12.44
N GLY A 211 -3.30 -12.91 13.20
CA GLY A 211 -4.41 -12.02 12.87
C GLY A 211 -4.11 -11.15 11.64
N SER A 212 -4.84 -10.04 11.50
CA SER A 212 -4.72 -9.12 10.35
C SER A 212 -3.50 -8.18 10.41
N SER A 213 -2.56 -8.41 11.32
CA SER A 213 -1.26 -7.72 11.37
C SER A 213 -0.18 -8.68 11.85
N HIS A 214 1.08 -8.42 11.50
CA HIS A 214 2.25 -9.20 11.97
C HIS A 214 2.48 -9.09 13.48
N ASP A 215 2.01 -8.02 14.13
CA ASP A 215 2.15 -7.81 15.59
C ASP A 215 1.26 -8.75 16.43
N GLY A 216 0.38 -9.51 15.80
CA GLY A 216 -0.28 -10.63 16.42
C GLY A 216 0.75 -11.70 16.77
N GLU A 217 1.15 -11.79 18.08
CA GLU A 217 2.10 -12.79 18.58
C GLU A 217 1.90 -14.13 17.88
N HIS A 218 2.96 -14.60 17.20
CA HIS A 218 3.07 -15.99 16.77
C HIS A 218 3.20 -16.87 18.03
N SER A 219 2.09 -17.02 18.76
CA SER A 219 2.13 -17.79 19.99
C SER A 219 2.41 -19.26 19.63
N VAL A 220 3.29 -19.89 20.42
CA VAL A 220 3.58 -21.33 20.30
C VAL A 220 2.28 -22.14 20.27
N ARG A 221 1.27 -21.68 20.97
CA ARG A 221 -0.08 -22.30 20.99
C ARG A 221 -0.75 -22.24 19.60
N LYS A 222 -0.77 -21.08 18.95
CA LYS A 222 -1.37 -20.93 17.61
C LYS A 222 -0.62 -21.76 16.57
N LEU A 223 0.71 -21.79 16.68
CA LEU A 223 1.53 -22.64 15.81
C LEU A 223 1.18 -24.13 15.99
N ALA A 224 1.05 -24.59 17.23
CA ALA A 224 0.65 -25.97 17.53
C ALA A 224 -0.78 -26.29 17.03
N GLU A 225 -1.71 -25.34 17.16
CA GLU A 225 -3.08 -25.45 16.63
C GLU A 225 -3.06 -25.56 15.10
N LEU A 226 -2.26 -24.74 14.41
CA LEU A 226 -2.12 -24.79 12.95
C LEU A 226 -1.50 -26.12 12.49
N VAL A 227 -0.41 -26.60 13.14
CA VAL A 227 0.19 -27.90 12.83
C VAL A 227 -0.82 -29.04 13.02
N LYS A 228 -1.60 -29.01 14.11
CA LYS A 228 -2.66 -29.99 14.35
C LYS A 228 -3.75 -29.93 13.27
N PHE A 229 -4.15 -28.72 12.86
CA PHE A 229 -5.11 -28.53 11.78
C PHE A 229 -4.60 -29.13 10.47
N ILE A 230 -3.36 -28.84 10.08
CA ILE A 230 -2.72 -29.36 8.86
C ILE A 230 -2.71 -30.90 8.86
N LYS A 231 -2.29 -31.53 9.98
CA LYS A 231 -2.23 -33.00 10.12
C LYS A 231 -3.62 -33.62 10.05
N ASN A 232 -4.60 -33.05 10.77
CA ASN A 232 -5.96 -33.60 10.84
C ASN A 232 -6.73 -33.51 9.53
N ASN A 233 -6.46 -32.46 8.74
CA ASN A 233 -7.13 -32.22 7.45
C ASN A 233 -6.30 -32.67 6.23
N HIS A 234 -5.19 -33.36 6.48
CA HIS A 234 -4.30 -33.89 5.43
C HIS A 234 -3.88 -32.81 4.40
N VAL A 235 -3.64 -31.56 4.89
CA VAL A 235 -3.20 -30.46 4.05
C VAL A 235 -1.83 -30.76 3.50
N ARG A 236 -1.72 -30.77 2.16
CA ARG A 236 -0.47 -31.12 1.45
C ARG A 236 0.42 -29.91 1.16
N VAL A 237 -0.17 -28.74 1.09
CA VAL A 237 0.51 -27.48 0.76
C VAL A 237 0.13 -26.41 1.75
N ILE A 238 1.13 -25.69 2.24
CA ILE A 238 0.98 -24.48 3.03
C ILE A 238 1.57 -23.32 2.25
N PHE A 239 0.97 -22.13 2.43
CA PHE A 239 1.44 -20.91 1.80
C PHE A 239 2.19 -20.03 2.80
N THR A 240 3.17 -19.28 2.31
CA THR A 240 3.95 -18.33 3.13
C THR A 240 4.13 -17.02 2.40
N GLU A 241 4.17 -15.94 3.12
CA GLU A 241 4.46 -14.61 2.59
C GLU A 241 5.96 -14.39 2.42
N GLU A 242 6.29 -13.43 1.57
CA GLU A 242 7.66 -13.17 1.10
C GLU A 242 8.62 -12.68 2.17
N THR A 243 8.13 -12.00 3.21
CA THR A 243 8.96 -11.43 4.31
C THR A 243 8.98 -12.29 5.56
N LEU A 244 8.15 -13.32 5.62
CA LEU A 244 8.16 -14.23 6.76
C LEU A 244 9.51 -14.98 6.84
N SER A 245 10.01 -15.15 8.07
CA SER A 245 11.21 -15.94 8.29
C SER A 245 11.06 -17.35 7.71
N PRO A 246 11.92 -17.77 6.78
CA PRO A 246 11.87 -19.13 6.21
C PRO A 246 11.94 -20.23 7.25
N ARG A 247 12.47 -19.93 8.44
CA ARG A 247 12.57 -20.91 9.56
C ARG A 247 11.19 -21.31 10.08
N LEU A 248 10.22 -20.39 10.11
CA LEU A 248 8.88 -20.67 10.64
C LEU A 248 8.13 -21.61 9.70
N SER A 249 8.06 -21.28 8.42
CA SER A 249 7.41 -22.14 7.41
C SER A 249 8.11 -23.49 7.26
N ALA A 250 9.46 -23.54 7.34
CA ALA A 250 10.22 -24.77 7.34
C ALA A 250 9.94 -25.66 8.57
N ALA A 251 9.77 -25.05 9.76
CA ALA A 251 9.40 -25.79 10.96
C ALA A 251 8.01 -26.44 10.83
N VAL A 252 7.02 -25.68 10.32
CA VAL A 252 5.68 -26.23 10.06
C VAL A 252 5.73 -27.34 9.02
N ALA A 253 6.45 -27.14 7.92
CA ALA A 253 6.63 -28.14 6.88
C ALA A 253 7.32 -29.42 7.40
N GLY A 254 8.36 -29.27 8.21
CA GLY A 254 9.07 -30.39 8.84
C GLY A 254 8.19 -31.23 9.76
N GLU A 255 7.30 -30.57 10.53
CA GLU A 255 6.35 -31.24 11.42
C GLU A 255 5.17 -31.90 10.71
N THR A 256 4.80 -31.42 9.54
CA THR A 256 3.55 -31.83 8.84
C THR A 256 3.80 -32.61 7.55
N GLY A 257 4.98 -32.49 6.97
CA GLY A 257 5.29 -33.00 5.63
C GLY A 257 4.67 -32.19 4.48
N ALA A 258 4.05 -31.04 4.78
CA ALA A 258 3.46 -30.19 3.76
C ALA A 258 4.51 -29.46 2.92
N GLN A 259 4.25 -29.30 1.63
CA GLN A 259 5.06 -28.46 0.74
C GLN A 259 4.81 -26.98 1.05
N VAL A 260 5.83 -26.14 0.98
CA VAL A 260 5.72 -24.67 1.13
C VAL A 260 5.68 -24.04 -0.26
N LEU A 261 4.68 -23.18 -0.51
CA LEU A 261 4.58 -22.34 -1.69
C LEU A 261 4.47 -20.86 -1.29
N PRO A 262 5.01 -19.92 -2.08
CA PRO A 262 4.85 -18.49 -1.82
C PRO A 262 3.41 -18.03 -2.10
N LEU A 263 2.94 -17.05 -1.32
CA LEU A 263 1.73 -16.29 -1.60
C LEU A 263 1.98 -14.83 -1.19
N TYR A 264 2.01 -13.94 -2.18
CA TYR A 264 2.45 -12.56 -2.02
C TYR A 264 1.33 -11.68 -1.48
N THR A 265 1.59 -10.99 -0.38
CA THR A 265 0.64 -10.04 0.23
C THR A 265 0.55 -8.71 -0.55
N VAL A 266 1.55 -8.41 -1.37
CA VAL A 266 1.72 -7.14 -2.09
C VAL A 266 1.92 -5.93 -1.16
N GLU A 267 1.90 -6.09 0.15
CA GLU A 267 2.20 -5.01 1.11
C GLU A 267 3.63 -4.54 1.00
N HIS A 268 4.49 -5.47 0.74
CA HIS A 268 5.92 -5.31 0.54
C HIS A 268 6.36 -6.21 -0.61
N VAL A 269 7.58 -6.03 -1.02
CA VAL A 269 8.17 -6.75 -2.15
C VAL A 269 9.66 -6.97 -1.88
N SER A 270 10.22 -8.05 -2.39
CA SER A 270 11.66 -8.26 -2.27
C SER A 270 12.43 -7.12 -2.96
N LYS A 271 13.62 -6.81 -2.45
CA LYS A 271 14.46 -5.79 -3.12
C LYS A 271 14.71 -6.15 -4.59
N GLN A 272 14.88 -7.43 -4.90
CA GLN A 272 15.09 -7.88 -6.27
C GLN A 272 13.88 -7.58 -7.16
N ASP A 273 12.67 -7.94 -6.72
CA ASP A 273 11.44 -7.67 -7.47
C ASP A 273 11.19 -6.16 -7.61
N PHE A 274 11.48 -5.38 -6.56
CA PHE A 274 11.39 -3.92 -6.60
C PHE A 274 12.32 -3.32 -7.66
N ASP A 275 13.60 -3.73 -7.67
CA ASP A 275 14.60 -3.26 -8.62
C ASP A 275 14.27 -3.69 -10.07
N GLN A 276 13.57 -4.80 -10.25
CA GLN A 276 13.07 -5.28 -11.54
C GLN A 276 11.75 -4.62 -11.97
N GLY A 277 11.14 -3.81 -11.10
CA GLY A 277 9.87 -3.13 -11.37
C GLY A 277 8.68 -4.07 -11.48
N VAL A 278 8.69 -5.19 -10.74
CA VAL A 278 7.57 -6.15 -10.69
C VAL A 278 6.30 -5.42 -10.33
N THR A 279 5.21 -5.67 -11.07
CA THR A 279 3.94 -4.98 -10.91
C THR A 279 2.98 -5.73 -9.97
N TYR A 280 1.92 -5.02 -9.54
CA TYR A 280 0.80 -5.63 -8.81
C TYR A 280 0.23 -6.83 -9.60
N GLY A 281 -0.03 -6.65 -10.90
CA GLY A 281 -0.59 -7.70 -11.75
C GLY A 281 0.32 -8.92 -11.87
N GLU A 282 1.63 -8.73 -11.92
CA GLU A 282 2.60 -9.85 -11.95
C GLU A 282 2.62 -10.63 -10.63
N LEU A 283 2.58 -9.96 -9.48
CA LEU A 283 2.49 -10.63 -8.18
C LEU A 283 1.18 -11.42 -8.05
N MET A 284 0.07 -10.85 -8.51
CA MET A 284 -1.21 -11.55 -8.49
C MET A 284 -1.24 -12.75 -9.45
N ARG A 285 -0.57 -12.71 -10.61
CA ARG A 285 -0.39 -13.89 -11.48
C ARG A 285 0.41 -14.99 -10.78
N ARG A 286 1.51 -14.64 -10.11
CA ARG A 286 2.30 -15.60 -9.30
C ARG A 286 1.45 -16.20 -8.18
N ASN A 287 0.57 -15.42 -7.56
CA ASN A 287 -0.38 -15.91 -6.56
C ASN A 287 -1.36 -16.93 -7.13
N LEU A 288 -1.92 -16.65 -8.31
CA LEU A 288 -2.81 -17.61 -8.98
C LEU A 288 -2.09 -18.94 -9.27
N GLU A 289 -0.88 -18.90 -9.82
CA GLU A 289 -0.07 -20.09 -10.09
C GLU A 289 0.23 -20.89 -8.82
N SER A 290 0.58 -20.21 -7.72
CA SER A 290 0.80 -20.85 -6.43
C SER A 290 -0.48 -21.49 -5.89
N LEU A 291 -1.62 -20.79 -5.95
CA LEU A 291 -2.90 -21.32 -5.52
C LEU A 291 -3.34 -22.54 -6.36
N GLN A 292 -3.22 -22.47 -7.69
CA GLN A 292 -3.55 -23.60 -8.58
C GLN A 292 -2.72 -24.83 -8.23
N ARG A 293 -1.41 -24.68 -8.07
CA ARG A 293 -0.51 -25.77 -7.67
C ARG A 293 -0.83 -26.31 -6.30
N GLY A 294 -1.05 -25.44 -5.32
CA GLY A 294 -1.25 -25.81 -3.93
C GLY A 294 -2.61 -26.45 -3.66
N LEU A 295 -3.64 -26.01 -4.37
CA LEU A 295 -5.00 -26.53 -4.25
C LEU A 295 -5.29 -27.70 -5.22
N GLY A 296 -4.34 -28.03 -6.11
CA GLY A 296 -4.49 -29.11 -7.07
C GLY A 296 -5.60 -28.83 -8.09
N CYS A 297 -5.64 -27.60 -8.62
CA CYS A 297 -6.64 -27.23 -9.63
C CYS A 297 -6.31 -27.84 -10.99
N GLN A 298 -7.35 -28.20 -11.74
CA GLN A 298 -7.19 -28.64 -13.13
C GLN A 298 -6.96 -27.41 -14.01
N ALA A 299 -5.95 -27.48 -14.91
CA ALA A 299 -5.61 -26.41 -15.84
C ALA A 299 -6.64 -26.24 -16.95
#